data_9658d5e62e744a7f0731868915bd5747
#
_entry.id   9658d5e62e744a7f0731868915bd5747
#
_cell.length_a   1.000
_cell.length_b   1.000
_cell.length_c   1.000
_cell.angle_alpha   90.00
_cell.angle_beta   90.00
_cell.angle_gamma   90.00
#
_symmetry.space_group_name_H-M   'P 1'
#
loop_
_entity.id
_entity.type
_entity.pdbx_description
1 polymer ?
#
loop_
_entity_poly.entity_id
_entity_poly.type
_entity_poly.pdbx_seq_one_letter_code
_entity_poly.pdbx_strand_id
1 'polypeptide(L)' 'MLVKEFILASNYDYINILLDGELVESYDRELGSCLEYAKATIVSINPIKGCRSYMGIELEIEP' A
#
# COMPACT_ATOMS: atom_id res chain seq x y z
N MET A 1 -12.23 2.73 2.14
CA MET A 1 -11.24 2.38 3.17
C MET A 1 -10.00 3.25 3.01
N LEU A 2 -9.48 3.75 4.08
CA LEU A 2 -8.26 4.56 4.07
C LEU A 2 -7.03 3.65 4.10
N VAL A 3 -5.92 4.15 3.55
CA VAL A 3 -4.65 3.41 3.55
C VAL A 3 -4.25 2.98 4.97
N LYS A 4 -4.33 3.87 5.95
CA LYS A 4 -3.96 3.55 7.33
C LYS A 4 -4.84 2.44 7.92
N GLU A 5 -6.11 2.41 7.56
CA GLU A 5 -7.02 1.36 8.03
C GLU A 5 -6.64 0.00 7.47
N PHE A 6 -6.28 -0.03 6.19
CA PHE A 6 -5.85 -1.25 5.54
C PHE A 6 -4.56 -1.79 6.18
N ILE A 7 -3.59 -0.91 6.43
CA ILE A 7 -2.31 -1.30 7.04
C ILE A 7 -2.54 -1.91 8.41
N LEU A 8 -3.40 -1.30 9.23
CA LEU A 8 -3.69 -1.80 10.56
C LEU A 8 -4.45 -3.13 10.56
N ALA A 9 -5.29 -3.34 9.55
CA ALA A 9 -6.12 -4.54 9.46
C ALA A 9 -5.45 -5.70 8.73
N SER A 10 -4.34 -5.46 8.04
CA SER A 10 -3.68 -6.48 7.23
C SER A 10 -2.35 -6.94 7.84
N ASN A 11 -1.82 -8.04 7.30
CA ASN A 11 -0.55 -8.60 7.74
C ASN A 11 0.52 -8.52 6.65
N TYR A 12 0.33 -7.66 5.65
CA TYR A 12 1.32 -7.50 4.59
C TYR A 12 2.55 -6.77 5.12
N ASP A 13 3.73 -7.27 4.76
CA ASP A 13 4.99 -6.65 5.15
C ASP A 13 5.38 -5.51 4.22
N TYR A 14 4.97 -5.59 2.95
CA TYR A 14 5.31 -4.60 1.94
C TYR A 14 4.03 -4.10 1.28
N ILE A 15 3.84 -2.80 1.31
CA ILE A 15 2.66 -2.18 0.70
C ILE A 15 3.13 -1.06 -0.21
N ASN A 16 2.86 -1.19 -1.51
CA ASN A 16 3.15 -0.15 -2.48
C ASN A 16 1.89 0.68 -2.71
N ILE A 17 2.05 1.98 -2.71
CA ILE A 17 0.94 2.91 -2.91
C ILE A 17 1.11 3.58 -4.26
N LEU A 18 0.09 3.43 -5.11
CA LEU A 18 0.09 3.95 -6.46
C LEU A 18 -0.95 5.05 -6.61
N LEU A 19 -0.59 6.09 -7.33
CA LEU A 19 -1.50 7.18 -7.69
C LEU A 19 -1.42 7.35 -9.20
N ASP A 20 -2.56 7.17 -9.88
CA ASP A 20 -2.62 7.21 -11.34
C ASP A 20 -1.63 6.24 -12.00
N GLY A 21 -1.47 5.06 -11.41
CA GLY A 21 -0.56 4.03 -11.91
C GLY A 21 0.90 4.24 -11.58
N GLU A 22 1.26 5.32 -10.90
CA GLU A 22 2.64 5.59 -10.52
C GLU A 22 2.88 5.30 -9.04
N LEU A 23 4.00 4.66 -8.74
CA LEU A 23 4.40 4.41 -7.36
C LEU A 23 4.77 5.73 -6.69
N VAL A 24 4.00 6.12 -5.68
CA VAL A 24 4.24 7.37 -4.94
C VAL A 24 4.80 7.13 -3.55
N GLU A 25 4.58 5.94 -2.98
CA GLU A 25 5.07 5.61 -1.65
C GLU A 25 5.15 4.11 -1.47
N SER A 26 6.08 3.66 -0.63
CA SER A 26 6.20 2.26 -0.24
C SER A 26 6.26 2.17 1.27
N TYR A 27 5.54 1.21 1.82
CA TYR A 27 5.53 0.95 3.26
C TYR A 27 6.20 -0.39 3.54
N ASP A 28 7.11 -0.41 4.50
CA ASP A 28 7.75 -1.62 4.99
C ASP A 28 7.45 -1.72 6.49
N ARG A 29 6.78 -2.81 6.88
CA ARG A 29 6.33 -3.00 8.26
C ARG A 29 7.48 -3.03 9.26
N GLU A 30 8.63 -3.59 8.88
CA GLU A 30 9.78 -3.68 9.76
C GLU A 30 10.42 -2.30 10.00
N LEU A 31 10.54 -1.52 8.94
CA LEU A 31 11.19 -0.21 9.03
C LEU A 31 10.27 0.83 9.66
N GLY A 32 8.98 0.66 9.52
CA GLY A 32 8.00 1.65 9.90
C GLY A 32 8.22 2.94 9.13
N SER A 33 7.20 3.55 8.62
CA SER A 33 7.35 4.82 7.92
C SER A 33 6.16 5.72 8.18
N CYS A 34 6.43 7.02 8.20
CA CYS A 34 5.39 8.03 8.20
C CYS A 34 4.83 8.10 6.79
N LEU A 35 3.61 7.66 6.61
CA LEU A 35 2.96 7.65 5.32
C LEU A 35 2.27 8.99 5.05
N GLU A 36 2.68 9.67 3.99
CA GLU A 36 2.01 10.90 3.55
C GLU A 36 0.57 10.59 3.10
N TYR A 37 0.37 9.40 2.54
CA TYR A 37 -0.92 8.98 1.98
C TYR A 37 -1.74 8.12 2.93
N ALA A 38 -1.45 8.18 4.23
CA ALA A 38 -2.16 7.37 5.23
C ALA A 38 -3.67 7.60 5.24
N LYS A 39 -4.10 8.83 4.93
CA LYS A 39 -5.51 9.21 4.92
C LYS A 39 -6.15 9.16 3.54
N ALA A 40 -5.41 8.69 2.52
CA ALA A 40 -5.93 8.56 1.17
C ALA A 40 -6.93 7.41 1.10
N THR A 41 -7.89 7.53 0.19
CA THR A 41 -8.91 6.51 -0.03
C THR A 41 -8.40 5.48 -1.04
N ILE A 42 -8.51 4.20 -0.71
CA ILE A 42 -8.12 3.10 -1.58
C ILE A 42 -9.23 2.86 -2.60
N VAL A 43 -8.88 2.82 -3.88
CA VAL A 43 -9.83 2.51 -4.96
C VAL A 43 -9.66 1.11 -5.50
N SER A 44 -8.47 0.52 -5.40
CA SER A 44 -8.29 -0.89 -5.77
C SER A 44 -7.13 -1.50 -5.02
N ILE A 45 -7.15 -2.83 -4.89
CA ILE A 45 -6.12 -3.61 -4.19
C ILE A 45 -5.70 -4.72 -5.13
N ASN A 46 -4.40 -4.79 -5.44
CA ASN A 46 -3.88 -5.76 -6.40
C ASN A 46 -2.59 -6.39 -5.88
N PRO A 47 -2.27 -7.63 -6.30
CA PRO A 47 -0.99 -8.22 -5.96
C PRO A 47 0.13 -7.47 -6.68
N ILE A 48 1.33 -7.46 -6.08
CA ILE A 48 2.49 -6.84 -6.70
C ILE A 48 2.90 -7.68 -7.90
N LYS A 49 2.96 -7.07 -9.09
CA LYS A 49 3.30 -7.75 -10.33
C LYS A 49 4.76 -8.23 -10.32
N GLY A 50 4.97 -9.46 -10.74
CA GLY A 50 6.30 -10.02 -10.83
C GLY A 50 6.93 -10.38 -9.50
N CYS A 51 6.26 -10.14 -8.40
CA CYS A 51 6.75 -10.48 -7.08
C CYS A 51 6.19 -11.84 -6.65
N ARG A 52 7.09 -12.72 -6.19
CA ARG A 52 6.69 -14.04 -5.70
C ARG A 52 6.35 -14.03 -4.21
N SER A 53 6.48 -12.88 -3.58
CA SER A 53 6.18 -12.73 -2.17
C SER A 53 4.68 -12.60 -1.95
N TYR A 54 4.14 -13.43 -1.08
CA TYR A 54 2.74 -13.32 -0.66
C TYR A 54 2.54 -12.24 0.39
N MET A 55 3.62 -11.58 0.79
CA MET A 55 3.59 -10.57 1.85
C MET A 55 3.56 -9.13 1.30
N GLY A 56 3.41 -8.98 -0.01
CA GLY A 56 3.37 -7.67 -0.67
C GLY A 56 2.06 -7.43 -1.39
N ILE A 57 1.62 -6.18 -1.40
CA ILE A 57 0.38 -5.77 -2.04
C ILE A 57 0.52 -4.36 -2.62
N GLU A 58 -0.24 -4.07 -3.66
CA GLU A 58 -0.33 -2.73 -4.24
C GLU A 58 -1.70 -2.13 -3.95
N LEU A 59 -1.70 -0.89 -3.49
CA LEU A 59 -2.93 -0.13 -3.27
C LEU A 59 -2.96 1.03 -4.23
N GLU A 60 -4.02 1.10 -5.05
CA GLU A 60 -4.28 2.27 -5.88
C GLU A 60 -5.17 3.22 -5.10
N ILE A 61 -4.78 4.49 -5.03
CA ILE A 61 -5.50 5.49 -4.26
C ILE A 61 -6.08 6.59 -5.13
N GLU A 62 -7.05 7.32 -4.59
CA GLU A 62 -7.60 8.52 -5.23
C GLU A 62 -6.63 9.68 -5.08
N PRO A 63 -6.57 10.56 -6.09
CA PRO A 63 -5.79 11.79 -5.98
C PRO A 63 -6.28 12.70 -4.86
#